data_9de12f93178976d2b6372b8c157aa9d9
#
_entry.id   9de12f93178976d2b6372b8c157aa9d9
#
_cell.length_a   1.000
_cell.length_b   1.000
_cell.length_c   1.000
_cell.angle_alpha   90.00
_cell.angle_beta   90.00
_cell.angle_gamma   90.00
#
_symmetry.space_group_name_H-M   'P 1'
#
loop_
_entity.id
_entity.type
_entity.pdbx_description
1 polymer ?
#
loop_
_entity_poly.entity_id
_entity_poly.type
_entity_poly.pdbx_seq_one_letter_code
_entity_poly.pdbx_strand_id
1 'polypeptide(L)'
;AELFERFGLAGFERTPPAELSGGMRQRVAFLRTLIAGKPLLALDEPFAALDAITRGEMQGWLAAALEADPRTVVLVTHDVEEALYLSDRVLVLSPRPAGVVAELRGPVPRAPDRDATVTRPDFVSIRERALQALRQG
;
A
#
# COMPACT_ATOMS: atom_id res chain seq x y z
N ALA A 1 -10.29 -5.77 18.38
CA ALA A 1 -10.19 -4.42 18.97
C ALA A 1 -8.98 -3.67 18.42
N GLU A 2 -7.75 -4.17 18.56
CA GLU A 2 -6.51 -3.49 18.20
C GLU A 2 -6.44 -3.06 16.72
N LEU A 3 -6.88 -3.90 15.77
CA LEU A 3 -6.93 -3.56 14.35
C LEU A 3 -7.90 -2.41 14.06
N PHE A 4 -9.06 -2.39 14.70
CA PHE A 4 -10.02 -1.31 14.54
C PHE A 4 -9.46 0.03 15.04
N GLU A 5 -8.75 -0.01 16.17
CA GLU A 5 -8.10 1.17 16.73
C GLU A 5 -7.02 1.71 15.79
N ARG A 6 -6.12 0.86 15.31
CA ARG A 6 -5.05 1.23 14.35
C ARG A 6 -5.59 1.82 13.05
N PHE A 7 -6.75 1.37 12.61
CA PHE A 7 -7.40 1.87 11.39
C PHE A 7 -8.34 3.05 11.63
N GLY A 8 -8.32 3.64 12.86
CA GLY A 8 -9.20 4.76 13.21
C GLY A 8 -10.69 4.41 13.12
N LEU A 9 -11.01 3.16 13.44
CA LEU A 9 -12.37 2.61 13.43
C LEU A 9 -12.84 2.24 14.85
N ALA A 10 -12.09 2.63 15.88
CA ALA A 10 -12.49 2.39 17.27
C ALA A 10 -13.85 3.01 17.56
N GLY A 11 -14.73 2.26 18.21
CA GLY A 11 -16.11 2.66 18.50
C GLY A 11 -17.12 2.39 17.37
N PHE A 12 -16.66 1.98 16.18
CA PHE A 12 -17.53 1.69 15.03
C PHE A 12 -17.69 0.19 14.74
N GLU A 13 -17.23 -0.69 15.65
CA GLU A 13 -17.20 -2.15 15.46
C GLU A 13 -18.59 -2.75 15.23
N ARG A 14 -19.66 -2.08 15.71
CA ARG A 14 -21.04 -2.51 15.60
C ARG A 14 -21.88 -1.63 14.68
N THR A 15 -21.25 -0.62 14.06
CA THR A 15 -21.96 0.34 13.20
C THR A 15 -22.29 -0.33 11.85
N PRO A 16 -23.54 -0.28 11.40
CA PRO A 16 -23.90 -0.80 10.09
C PRO A 16 -23.10 -0.12 8.97
N PRO A 17 -22.73 -0.85 7.90
CA PRO A 17 -21.95 -0.28 6.80
C PRO A 17 -22.57 0.98 6.15
N ALA A 18 -23.90 1.08 6.15
CA ALA A 18 -24.61 2.22 5.60
C ALA A 18 -24.39 3.53 6.38
N GLU A 19 -24.05 3.44 7.66
CA GLU A 19 -23.80 4.58 8.54
C GLU A 19 -22.33 4.99 8.56
N LEU A 20 -21.44 4.20 7.96
CA LEU A 20 -20.03 4.51 7.86
C LEU A 20 -19.76 5.52 6.73
N SER A 21 -18.78 6.41 6.92
CA SER A 21 -18.29 7.25 5.83
C SER A 21 -17.68 6.41 4.70
N GLY A 22 -17.50 7.01 3.51
CA GLY A 22 -16.85 6.33 2.38
C GLY A 22 -15.46 5.81 2.71
N GLY A 23 -14.64 6.64 3.36
CA GLY A 23 -13.30 6.25 3.81
C GLY A 23 -13.31 5.17 4.89
N MET A 24 -14.27 5.21 5.81
CA MET A 24 -14.44 4.15 6.82
C MET A 24 -14.82 2.82 6.18
N ARG A 25 -15.74 2.82 5.21
CA ARG A 25 -16.11 1.61 4.46
C ARG A 25 -14.91 1.00 3.73
N GLN A 26 -14.09 1.83 3.10
CA GLN A 26 -12.88 1.37 2.42
C GLN A 26 -11.89 0.73 3.40
N ARG A 27 -11.65 1.36 4.57
CA ARG A 27 -10.80 0.80 5.62
C ARG A 27 -11.34 -0.53 6.17
N VAL A 28 -12.64 -0.66 6.38
CA VAL A 28 -13.28 -1.91 6.79
C VAL A 28 -13.12 -3.00 5.73
N ALA A 29 -13.31 -2.67 4.45
CA ALA A 29 -13.12 -3.62 3.34
C ALA A 29 -11.67 -4.11 3.27
N PHE A 30 -10.71 -3.20 3.44
CA PHE A 30 -9.28 -3.53 3.51
C PHE A 30 -8.96 -4.48 4.68
N LEU A 31 -9.42 -4.14 5.90
CA LEU A 31 -9.26 -5.00 7.08
C LEU A 31 -9.84 -6.39 6.85
N ARG A 32 -11.04 -6.47 6.27
CA ARG A 32 -11.69 -7.76 5.97
C ARG A 32 -10.84 -8.61 5.04
N THR A 33 -10.21 -8.00 4.04
CA THR A 33 -9.31 -8.68 3.10
C THR A 33 -8.08 -9.24 3.82
N LEU A 34 -7.50 -8.48 4.73
CA LEU A 34 -6.34 -8.92 5.52
C LEU A 34 -6.68 -10.07 6.47
N ILE A 35 -7.82 -9.96 7.19
CA ILE A 35 -8.26 -10.96 8.18
C ILE A 35 -8.70 -12.28 7.52
N ALA A 36 -9.10 -12.24 6.25
CA ALA A 36 -9.56 -13.43 5.53
C ALA A 36 -8.53 -14.57 5.42
N GLY A 37 -7.27 -14.32 5.76
CA GLY A 37 -6.22 -15.34 5.82
C GLY A 37 -5.89 -16.01 4.50
N LYS A 38 -6.19 -15.34 3.38
CA LYS A 38 -5.93 -15.89 2.04
C LYS A 38 -4.46 -15.75 1.66
N PRO A 39 -3.87 -16.73 0.94
CA PRO A 39 -2.47 -16.69 0.52
C PRO A 39 -2.20 -15.63 -0.56
N LEU A 40 -3.21 -15.20 -1.30
CA LEU A 40 -3.15 -14.14 -2.30
C LEU A 40 -4.08 -13.00 -1.91
N LEU A 41 -3.53 -11.79 -1.85
CA LEU A 41 -4.24 -10.54 -1.61
C LEU A 41 -4.18 -9.66 -2.86
N ALA A 42 -5.33 -9.19 -3.32
CA ALA A 42 -5.42 -8.16 -4.36
C ALA A 42 -5.92 -6.86 -3.70
N LEU A 43 -5.11 -5.82 -3.76
CA LEU A 43 -5.37 -4.53 -3.16
C LEU A 43 -5.39 -3.46 -4.26
N ASP A 44 -6.52 -2.79 -4.42
CA ASP A 44 -6.72 -1.73 -5.40
C ASP A 44 -6.89 -0.40 -4.67
N GLU A 45 -5.91 0.50 -4.82
CA GLU A 45 -5.84 1.82 -4.17
C GLU A 45 -6.17 1.77 -2.66
N PRO A 46 -5.52 0.88 -1.86
CA PRO A 46 -6.00 0.60 -0.50
C PRO A 46 -5.88 1.78 0.46
N PHE A 47 -5.02 2.74 0.17
CA PHE A 47 -4.76 3.90 1.04
C PHE A 47 -5.22 5.24 0.47
N ALA A 48 -5.89 5.25 -0.69
CA ALA A 48 -6.27 6.49 -1.39
C ALA A 48 -7.18 7.42 -0.55
N ALA A 49 -8.01 6.87 0.32
CA ALA A 49 -8.94 7.64 1.16
C ALA A 49 -8.34 8.10 2.50
N LEU A 50 -7.04 7.90 2.71
CA LEU A 50 -6.35 8.28 3.96
C LEU A 50 -5.60 9.61 3.79
N ASP A 51 -5.56 10.40 4.86
CA ASP A 51 -4.64 11.52 4.97
C ASP A 51 -3.17 11.03 4.99
N ALA A 52 -2.23 11.93 4.77
CA ALA A 52 -0.82 11.56 4.59
C ALA A 52 -0.19 10.87 5.80
N ILE A 53 -0.53 11.31 7.02
CA ILE A 53 0.01 10.74 8.27
C ILE A 53 -0.53 9.33 8.47
N THR A 54 -1.85 9.19 8.47
CA THR A 54 -2.52 7.88 8.61
C THR A 54 -2.11 6.90 7.51
N ARG A 55 -1.92 7.39 6.29
CA ARG A 55 -1.43 6.57 5.16
C ARG A 55 -0.05 6.00 5.45
N GLY A 56 0.91 6.82 5.89
CA GLY A 56 2.26 6.38 6.23
C GLY A 56 2.26 5.32 7.34
N GLU A 57 1.49 5.53 8.40
CA GLU A 57 1.34 4.58 9.51
C GLU A 57 0.76 3.23 9.03
N MET A 58 -0.27 3.28 8.18
CA MET A 58 -0.91 2.08 7.65
C MET A 58 -0.02 1.30 6.67
N GLN A 59 0.77 1.99 5.87
CA GLN A 59 1.76 1.37 5.01
C GLN A 59 2.84 0.66 5.83
N GLY A 60 3.37 1.30 6.86
CA GLY A 60 4.33 0.70 7.79
C GLY A 60 3.76 -0.52 8.52
N TRP A 61 2.51 -0.42 8.98
CA TRP A 61 1.83 -1.55 9.61
C TRP A 61 1.62 -2.73 8.63
N LEU A 62 1.21 -2.46 7.38
CA LEU A 62 1.03 -3.52 6.37
C LEU A 62 2.37 -4.19 6.05
N ALA A 63 3.45 -3.43 5.89
CA ALA A 63 4.78 -3.98 5.67
C ALA A 63 5.19 -4.93 6.79
N ALA A 64 5.04 -4.53 8.07
CA ALA A 64 5.33 -5.37 9.22
C ALA A 64 4.44 -6.62 9.30
N ALA A 65 3.15 -6.50 8.97
CA ALA A 65 2.22 -7.63 8.95
C ALA A 65 2.60 -8.68 7.89
N LEU A 66 3.05 -8.23 6.70
CA LEU A 66 3.49 -9.12 5.63
C LEU A 66 4.86 -9.75 5.89
N GLU A 67 5.71 -9.11 6.68
CA GLU A 67 6.95 -9.74 7.16
C GLU A 67 6.68 -10.85 8.18
N ALA A 68 5.71 -10.62 9.08
CA ALA A 68 5.33 -11.59 10.11
C ALA A 68 4.57 -12.79 9.55
N ASP A 69 3.74 -12.57 8.52
CA ASP A 69 2.93 -13.59 7.85
C ASP A 69 3.01 -13.39 6.32
N PRO A 70 4.05 -13.92 5.66
CA PRO A 70 4.31 -13.70 4.24
C PRO A 70 3.17 -14.20 3.35
N ARG A 71 2.68 -13.32 2.46
CA ARG A 71 1.63 -13.61 1.48
C ARG A 71 1.99 -13.03 0.13
N THR A 72 1.40 -13.59 -0.91
CA THR A 72 1.48 -12.97 -2.24
C THR A 72 0.52 -11.79 -2.29
N VAL A 73 1.03 -10.60 -2.61
CA VAL A 73 0.22 -9.38 -2.72
C VAL A 73 0.34 -8.80 -4.12
N VAL A 74 -0.80 -8.50 -4.73
CA VAL A 74 -0.89 -7.66 -5.93
C VAL A 74 -1.46 -6.32 -5.49
N LEU A 75 -0.63 -5.29 -5.56
CA LEU A 75 -0.99 -3.92 -5.19
C LEU A 75 -1.14 -3.08 -6.46
N VAL A 76 -2.30 -2.47 -6.64
CA VAL A 76 -2.53 -1.46 -7.68
C VAL A 76 -2.59 -0.10 -6.99
N THR A 77 -1.75 0.82 -7.42
CA THR A 77 -1.69 2.18 -6.88
C THR A 77 -1.12 3.15 -7.91
N HIS A 78 -1.47 4.42 -7.80
CA HIS A 78 -0.86 5.51 -8.54
C HIS A 78 0.27 6.21 -7.76
N ASP A 79 0.49 5.81 -6.48
CA ASP A 79 1.54 6.35 -5.63
C ASP A 79 2.83 5.54 -5.80
N VAL A 80 3.85 6.17 -6.38
CA VAL A 80 5.14 5.54 -6.66
C VAL A 80 5.88 5.14 -5.38
N GLU A 81 5.81 5.95 -4.33
CA GLU A 81 6.48 5.63 -3.06
C GLU A 81 5.80 4.45 -2.38
N GLU A 82 4.46 4.40 -2.40
CA GLU A 82 3.69 3.27 -1.90
C GLU A 82 4.07 1.97 -2.62
N ALA A 83 4.06 1.99 -3.96
CA ALA A 83 4.43 0.84 -4.76
C ALA A 83 5.83 0.33 -4.43
N LEU A 84 6.82 1.22 -4.36
CA LEU A 84 8.21 0.87 -4.07
C LEU A 84 8.44 0.40 -2.63
N TYR A 85 7.74 1.01 -1.67
CA TYR A 85 7.89 0.67 -0.26
C TYR A 85 7.28 -0.70 0.08
N LEU A 86 6.11 -1.02 -0.50
CA LEU A 86 5.35 -2.22 -0.14
C LEU A 86 5.65 -3.44 -1.02
N SER A 87 6.31 -3.26 -2.18
CA SER A 87 6.47 -4.34 -3.16
C SER A 87 7.91 -4.74 -3.36
N ASP A 88 8.15 -6.04 -3.61
CA ASP A 88 9.44 -6.58 -4.04
C ASP A 88 9.70 -6.25 -5.51
N ARG A 89 8.62 -6.14 -6.29
CA ARG A 89 8.65 -5.90 -7.74
C ARG A 89 7.54 -4.92 -8.13
N VAL A 90 7.90 -3.90 -8.86
CA VAL A 90 6.97 -2.87 -9.36
C VAL A 90 6.96 -2.90 -10.88
N LEU A 91 5.78 -3.04 -11.47
CA LEU A 91 5.54 -2.91 -12.89
C LEU A 91 4.95 -1.53 -13.16
N VAL A 92 5.65 -0.73 -13.95
CA VAL A 92 5.16 0.57 -14.41
C VAL A 92 4.39 0.38 -15.71
N LEU A 93 3.15 0.84 -15.74
CA LEU A 93 2.27 0.70 -16.90
C LEU A 93 2.15 2.02 -17.66
N SER A 94 2.10 1.95 -19.00
CA SER A 94 1.80 3.10 -19.84
C SER A 94 0.31 3.46 -19.80
N PRO A 95 -0.08 4.67 -20.27
CA PRO A 95 -1.45 4.96 -20.65
C PRO A 95 -1.99 3.98 -21.70
N ARG A 96 -3.29 4.06 -21.97
CA ARG A 96 -3.94 3.16 -22.94
C ARG A 96 -3.41 3.35 -24.37
N PRO A 97 -3.15 2.25 -25.10
CA PRO A 97 -3.25 0.85 -24.70
C PRO A 97 -2.16 0.48 -23.70
N ALA A 98 -2.57 -0.04 -22.51
CA ALA A 98 -1.65 -0.30 -21.41
C ALA A 98 -0.64 -1.39 -21.74
N GLY A 99 0.63 -1.09 -21.49
CA GLY A 99 1.74 -2.03 -21.58
C GLY A 99 2.73 -1.80 -20.43
N VAL A 100 3.55 -2.78 -20.14
CA VAL A 100 4.63 -2.65 -19.15
C VAL A 100 5.77 -1.85 -19.79
N VAL A 101 6.05 -0.67 -19.25
CA VAL A 101 7.14 0.21 -19.73
C VAL A 101 8.41 0.09 -18.90
N ALA A 102 8.29 -0.35 -17.65
CA ALA A 102 9.44 -0.65 -16.81
C ALA A 102 9.09 -1.70 -15.74
N GLU A 103 10.09 -2.46 -15.36
CA GLU A 103 10.07 -3.33 -14.18
C GLU A 103 11.18 -2.89 -13.24
N LEU A 104 10.83 -2.61 -11.99
CA LEU A 104 11.74 -2.17 -10.96
C LEU A 104 11.67 -3.13 -9.77
N ARG A 105 12.79 -3.32 -9.10
CA ARG A 105 12.83 -4.02 -7.81
C ARG A 105 12.86 -2.98 -6.71
N GLY A 106 12.01 -3.14 -5.71
CA GLY A 106 12.01 -2.33 -4.51
C GLY A 106 13.32 -2.49 -3.75
N PRO A 107 13.71 -1.49 -2.94
CA PRO A 107 14.86 -1.61 -2.07
C PRO A 107 14.61 -2.67 -1.01
N VAL A 108 15.57 -3.57 -0.84
CA VAL A 108 15.56 -4.58 0.22
C VAL A 108 16.71 -4.26 1.17
N PRO A 109 16.54 -4.34 2.47
CA PRO A 109 15.34 -4.71 3.24
C PRO A 109 14.35 -3.56 3.40
N ARG A 110 13.07 -3.88 3.56
CA ARG A 110 12.04 -2.94 4.03
C ARG A 110 12.31 -2.67 5.50
N ALA A 111 12.63 -1.43 5.86
CA ALA A 111 12.67 -1.05 7.26
C ALA A 111 11.23 -0.85 7.77
N PRO A 112 10.92 -1.22 9.03
CA PRO A 112 9.61 -0.94 9.63
C PRO A 112 9.28 0.55 9.66
N ASP A 113 10.31 1.38 9.70
CA ASP A 113 10.20 2.84 9.62
C ASP A 113 10.15 3.24 8.13
N ARG A 114 8.95 3.61 7.68
CA ARG A 114 8.70 4.07 6.32
C ARG A 114 9.50 5.34 6.01
N ASP A 115 9.50 6.31 6.91
CA ASP A 115 10.11 7.62 6.66
C ASP A 115 11.64 7.49 6.53
N ALA A 116 12.25 6.65 7.34
CA ALA A 116 13.66 6.31 7.20
C ALA A 116 13.94 5.57 5.87
N THR A 117 13.03 4.73 5.41
CA THR A 117 13.18 3.98 4.15
C THR A 117 13.09 4.90 2.93
N VAL A 118 12.08 5.76 2.84
CA VAL A 118 11.82 6.58 1.65
C VAL A 118 12.84 7.72 1.47
N THR A 119 13.60 8.04 2.50
CA THR A 119 14.68 9.04 2.46
C THR A 119 16.04 8.45 2.10
N ARG A 120 16.17 7.15 2.02
CA ARG A 120 17.44 6.50 1.65
C ARG A 120 17.83 6.83 0.20
N PRO A 121 19.14 7.03 -0.07
CA PRO A 121 19.61 7.36 -1.43
C PRO A 121 19.24 6.31 -2.48
N ASP A 122 19.27 5.01 -2.12
CA ASP A 122 18.89 3.92 -3.01
C ASP A 122 17.39 3.96 -3.35
N PHE A 123 16.54 4.23 -2.37
CA PHE A 123 15.10 4.40 -2.59
C PHE A 123 14.81 5.61 -3.49
N VAL A 124 15.42 6.76 -3.20
CA VAL A 124 15.27 7.98 -3.99
C VAL A 124 15.66 7.74 -5.45
N SER A 125 16.78 7.05 -5.69
CA SER A 125 17.24 6.71 -7.04
C SER A 125 16.23 5.83 -7.81
N ILE A 126 15.67 4.80 -7.15
CA ILE A 126 14.67 3.93 -7.78
C ILE A 126 13.37 4.70 -8.04
N ARG A 127 12.95 5.56 -7.10
CA ARG A 127 11.78 6.42 -7.27
C ARG A 127 11.92 7.33 -8.49
N GLU A 128 13.06 7.97 -8.69
CA GLU A 128 13.31 8.82 -9.86
C GLU A 128 13.23 8.02 -11.17
N ARG A 129 13.76 6.81 -11.20
CA ARG A 129 13.63 5.91 -12.35
C ARG A 129 12.18 5.55 -12.65
N ALA A 130 11.38 5.27 -11.62
CA ALA A 130 9.95 4.99 -11.77
C ALA A 130 9.19 6.19 -12.34
N LEU A 131 9.44 7.39 -11.80
CA LEU A 131 8.84 8.63 -12.30
C LEU A 131 9.27 8.95 -13.73
N GLN A 132 10.52 8.67 -14.10
CA GLN A 132 10.98 8.84 -15.47
C GLN A 132 10.27 7.88 -16.43
N ALA A 133 10.10 6.61 -16.05
CA ALA A 133 9.38 5.62 -16.84
C ALA A 133 7.91 6.04 -17.08
N LEU A 134 7.24 6.57 -16.05
CA LEU A 134 5.87 7.09 -16.17
C LEU A 134 5.73 8.29 -17.12
N ARG A 135 6.78 9.10 -17.27
CA ARG A 135 6.76 10.27 -18.19
C ARG A 135 7.04 9.89 -19.64
N GLN A 136 7.67 8.76 -19.87
CA GLN A 136 8.11 8.33 -21.20
C GLN A 136 7.13 7.31 -21.83
N GLY A 137 6.28 6.70 -21.06
CA GLY A 137 5.25 5.76 -21.52
C GLY A 137 3.92 6.45 -21.71
#